data_fde1d647d9ae44d6eaca5ee440055118
#
_entry.id   fde1d647d9ae44d6eaca5ee440055118
#
_cell.length_a   1.000
_cell.length_b   1.000
_cell.length_c   1.000
_cell.angle_alpha   90.00
_cell.angle_beta   90.00
_cell.angle_gamma   90.00
#
_symmetry.space_group_name_H-M   'P 1'
#
loop_
_entity.id
_entity.type
_entity.pdbx_description
1 polymer ?
#
loop_
_entity_poly.entity_id
_entity_poly.type
_entity_poly.pdbx_seq_one_letter_code
_entity_poly.pdbx_strand_id
1 'polypeptide(L)'
;MKRKKIHIFTTVFLFAALALLSSCGNQSEEKKKEVTATDKHSEWVYDAVIYEVNTRQYTPEGTFNAFAANLPLLKDLGVDILWFMPIQPIGEKDRKGTLGSYYSIKNYTGVNTEFGTLDDFKAVVRKAHDLDMKVILDWVANHTSRDAVWVDEHPEWYVRDSLGNLNVMYDWTDIAQLDYNQPQMRTAMIAAMQYWIRETGIDGFRCDVAGEIPTDFWTAAKDSLAALNSDIFLLAEAEKPELNETAFDAYYAWDFHHKMNMVAQGKENADSLRASLQRMHTRFAPYAVPMFFTSNHDENSWSGTEFERMGEAAKTFAALTYVLPGMPLIYSGQEAGFNRRLQFFEKDLIDWSDPQGFTGFYQKLNAFRKQHQALQTPEKAGELSEIANDRPESVWSFRRTGTEDEIVAVFNLSNKAVAATFHEEIPGKKFFSFPDSSTVTGTQVMELGPWEYKIYFK
;
A
#
# COMPACT_ATOMS: atom_id res chain seq x y z
N MET A 1 -41.38 67.88 27.19
CA MET A 1 -42.82 68.18 26.97
C MET A 1 -43.58 66.93 26.66
N LYS A 2 -44.65 66.64 27.47
CA LYS A 2 -45.76 65.69 27.29
C LYS A 2 -45.39 64.21 27.10
N ARG A 3 -45.50 63.35 28.12
CA ARG A 3 -46.61 62.74 28.90
C ARG A 3 -47.70 62.11 28.04
N LYS A 4 -47.92 60.79 28.22
CA LYS A 4 -49.08 60.06 28.78
C LYS A 4 -48.93 58.57 28.42
N LYS A 5 -48.89 57.68 29.37
CA LYS A 5 -49.88 56.98 30.25
C LYS A 5 -50.54 55.80 29.54
N ILE A 6 -50.24 54.58 30.03
CA ILE A 6 -51.01 53.65 30.90
C ILE A 6 -52.28 53.10 30.22
N HIS A 7 -52.39 51.76 30.11
CA HIS A 7 -53.39 50.99 30.84
C HIS A 7 -53.10 49.50 30.88
N ILE A 8 -53.18 48.98 32.09
CA ILE A 8 -53.25 47.64 32.59
C ILE A 8 -54.66 47.11 32.38
N PHE A 9 -54.81 45.83 31.99
CA PHE A 9 -55.97 45.03 32.42
C PHE A 9 -55.61 43.59 32.67
N THR A 10 -55.74 43.20 33.91
CA THR A 10 -55.69 41.91 34.56
C THR A 10 -57.09 41.31 34.62
N THR A 11 -57.24 39.98 34.37
CA THR A 11 -58.33 39.15 34.98
C THR A 11 -57.96 37.67 34.58
N VAL A 12 -57.57 36.79 35.42
CA VAL A 12 -58.03 36.07 36.61
C VAL A 12 -59.18 35.07 36.36
N PHE A 13 -58.87 33.78 36.73
CA PHE A 13 -59.70 32.61 37.08
C PHE A 13 -60.33 31.82 35.93
N LEU A 14 -60.32 30.47 35.93
CA LEU A 14 -60.77 29.52 36.95
C LEU A 14 -60.32 28.07 36.69
N PHE A 15 -60.14 27.32 37.74
CA PHE A 15 -59.92 25.87 37.88
C PHE A 15 -61.02 25.02 37.23
N ALA A 16 -60.62 23.85 36.66
CA ALA A 16 -61.35 22.59 36.87
C ALA A 16 -60.43 21.40 36.68
N ALA A 17 -60.39 20.55 37.70
CA ALA A 17 -59.67 19.31 37.79
C ALA A 17 -60.56 18.13 37.33
N LEU A 18 -59.93 16.96 37.18
CA LEU A 18 -60.36 15.55 36.98
C LEU A 18 -60.39 15.10 35.52
N ALA A 19 -59.77 14.01 35.15
CA ALA A 19 -59.70 12.68 35.70
C ALA A 19 -58.60 11.84 34.98
N LEU A 20 -58.02 10.95 35.73
CA LEU A 20 -57.14 9.84 35.33
C LEU A 20 -57.71 8.97 34.22
N LEU A 21 -56.91 8.71 33.17
CA LEU A 21 -56.89 7.42 32.47
C LEU A 21 -55.46 7.11 32.05
N SER A 22 -54.93 6.07 32.64
CA SER A 22 -53.67 5.41 32.27
C SER A 22 -53.76 4.88 30.83
N SER A 23 -52.88 5.33 29.96
CA SER A 23 -52.59 4.65 28.71
C SER A 23 -51.07 4.44 28.67
N CYS A 24 -50.64 3.21 28.86
CA CYS A 24 -49.31 2.76 28.51
C CYS A 24 -49.12 2.95 27.00
N GLY A 25 -48.45 4.03 26.61
CA GLY A 25 -47.94 4.24 25.28
C GLY A 25 -46.45 3.98 25.31
N ASN A 26 -46.04 2.90 24.64
CA ASN A 26 -44.66 2.62 24.28
C ASN A 26 -44.07 3.87 23.65
N GLN A 27 -43.20 4.57 24.34
CA GLN A 27 -42.21 5.43 23.74
C GLN A 27 -41.15 4.48 23.17
N SER A 28 -41.25 4.16 21.87
CA SER A 28 -40.12 3.71 21.10
C SER A 28 -39.11 4.84 21.15
N GLU A 29 -38.05 4.65 21.95
CA GLU A 29 -36.81 5.39 21.77
C GLU A 29 -36.39 5.18 20.30
N GLU A 30 -36.59 6.21 19.48
CA GLU A 30 -35.85 6.35 18.26
C GLU A 30 -34.37 6.43 18.67
N LYS A 31 -33.69 5.27 18.68
CA LYS A 31 -32.24 5.24 18.58
C LYS A 31 -31.90 6.10 17.37
N LYS A 32 -31.39 7.31 17.61
CA LYS A 32 -30.58 8.01 16.63
C LYS A 32 -29.58 6.98 16.12
N LYS A 33 -29.77 6.51 14.88
CA LYS A 33 -28.72 5.86 14.13
C LYS A 33 -27.57 6.86 14.15
N GLU A 34 -26.54 6.59 14.94
CA GLU A 34 -25.23 7.15 14.67
C GLU A 34 -24.98 6.85 13.19
N VAL A 35 -24.84 7.90 12.41
CA VAL A 35 -24.30 7.79 11.06
C VAL A 35 -22.87 7.32 11.29
N THR A 36 -22.67 6.02 11.21
CA THR A 36 -21.33 5.43 11.12
C THR A 36 -20.67 6.13 9.96
N ALA A 37 -19.55 6.78 10.20
CA ALA A 37 -18.68 7.27 9.15
C ALA A 37 -18.54 6.10 8.15
N THR A 38 -18.91 6.31 6.90
CA THR A 38 -18.72 5.30 5.86
C THR A 38 -17.23 5.06 5.77
N ASP A 39 -16.81 3.79 5.94
CA ASP A 39 -15.42 3.38 5.76
C ASP A 39 -14.87 3.99 4.46
N LYS A 40 -13.66 4.54 4.51
CA LYS A 40 -13.07 5.23 3.36
C LYS A 40 -12.66 4.24 2.26
N HIS A 41 -12.32 3.01 2.66
CA HIS A 41 -11.85 1.95 1.76
C HIS A 41 -12.80 0.76 1.74
N SER A 42 -12.75 0.00 0.65
CA SER A 42 -13.42 -1.31 0.58
C SER A 42 -12.84 -2.28 1.61
N GLU A 43 -13.69 -3.16 2.15
CA GLU A 43 -13.35 -4.07 3.26
C GLU A 43 -12.07 -4.90 2.99
N TRP A 44 -11.87 -5.33 1.76
CA TRP A 44 -10.72 -6.13 1.36
C TRP A 44 -9.36 -5.41 1.41
N VAL A 45 -9.34 -4.08 1.60
CA VAL A 45 -8.11 -3.28 1.70
C VAL A 45 -7.47 -3.40 3.09
N TYR A 46 -8.28 -3.61 4.14
CA TYR A 46 -7.83 -3.40 5.51
C TYR A 46 -6.78 -4.40 6.00
N ASP A 47 -6.84 -5.65 5.58
CA ASP A 47 -5.87 -6.70 5.95
C ASP A 47 -4.97 -7.16 4.78
N ALA A 48 -5.11 -6.52 3.62
CA ALA A 48 -4.46 -6.93 2.39
C ALA A 48 -2.93 -6.91 2.45
N VAL A 49 -2.35 -7.84 1.70
CA VAL A 49 -0.93 -7.95 1.37
C VAL A 49 -0.78 -7.83 -0.14
N ILE A 50 0.07 -6.89 -0.59
CA ILE A 50 0.36 -6.70 -2.00
C ILE A 50 1.50 -7.62 -2.43
N TYR A 51 1.36 -8.20 -3.62
CA TYR A 51 2.42 -8.92 -4.31
C TYR A 51 2.68 -8.28 -5.67
N GLU A 52 3.89 -7.77 -5.87
CA GLU A 52 4.31 -7.16 -7.12
C GLU A 52 4.78 -8.24 -8.09
N VAL A 53 4.09 -8.35 -9.23
CA VAL A 53 4.28 -9.39 -10.25
C VAL A 53 5.19 -8.88 -11.37
N ASN A 54 6.39 -9.44 -11.47
CA ASN A 54 7.26 -9.25 -12.61
C ASN A 54 7.04 -10.39 -13.62
N THR A 55 6.06 -10.23 -14.50
CA THR A 55 5.64 -11.27 -15.46
C THR A 55 6.79 -11.80 -16.30
N ARG A 56 7.68 -10.93 -16.79
CA ARG A 56 8.83 -11.30 -17.64
C ARG A 56 9.76 -12.27 -16.93
N GLN A 57 10.00 -12.08 -15.63
CA GLN A 57 11.05 -12.79 -14.89
C GLN A 57 10.53 -13.97 -14.07
N TYR A 58 9.20 -14.07 -13.90
CA TYR A 58 8.57 -15.01 -12.97
C TYR A 58 8.72 -16.48 -13.40
N THR A 59 8.53 -16.77 -14.69
CA THR A 59 8.65 -18.12 -15.25
C THR A 59 9.60 -18.13 -16.44
N PRO A 60 10.13 -19.32 -16.84
CA PRO A 60 10.93 -19.44 -18.06
C PRO A 60 10.22 -18.88 -19.30
N GLU A 61 8.94 -19.07 -19.44
CA GLU A 61 8.12 -18.54 -20.54
C GLU A 61 7.92 -17.02 -20.41
N GLY A 62 7.73 -16.51 -19.19
CA GLY A 62 7.44 -15.11 -18.91
C GLY A 62 6.09 -14.66 -19.44
N THR A 63 5.09 -15.57 -19.45
CA THR A 63 3.77 -15.33 -20.02
C THR A 63 2.69 -15.35 -18.95
N PHE A 64 1.53 -14.73 -19.25
CA PHE A 64 0.35 -14.75 -18.37
C PHE A 64 -0.11 -16.19 -18.07
N ASN A 65 -0.13 -17.06 -19.06
CA ASN A 65 -0.57 -18.45 -18.89
C ASN A 65 0.37 -19.23 -17.97
N ALA A 66 1.67 -19.03 -18.10
CA ALA A 66 2.65 -19.66 -17.22
C ALA A 66 2.58 -19.09 -15.79
N PHE A 67 2.41 -17.77 -15.65
CA PHE A 67 2.19 -17.14 -14.35
C PHE A 67 0.90 -17.64 -13.67
N ALA A 68 -0.19 -17.74 -14.42
CA ALA A 68 -1.49 -18.17 -13.89
C ALA A 68 -1.46 -19.57 -13.25
N ALA A 69 -0.53 -20.43 -13.65
CA ALA A 69 -0.35 -21.73 -13.02
C ALA A 69 0.10 -21.61 -11.55
N ASN A 70 0.75 -20.51 -11.18
CA ASN A 70 1.29 -20.26 -9.85
C ASN A 70 0.33 -19.50 -8.92
N LEU A 71 -0.83 -19.02 -9.40
CA LEU A 71 -1.81 -18.29 -8.56
C LEU A 71 -2.23 -19.05 -7.29
N PRO A 72 -2.43 -20.40 -7.30
CA PRO A 72 -2.72 -21.13 -6.08
C PRO A 72 -1.59 -21.04 -5.04
N LEU A 73 -0.32 -21.01 -5.47
CA LEU A 73 0.82 -20.88 -4.56
C LEU A 73 0.87 -19.48 -3.92
N LEU A 74 0.52 -18.43 -4.67
CA LEU A 74 0.41 -17.07 -4.14
C LEU A 74 -0.77 -16.93 -3.16
N LYS A 75 -1.89 -17.60 -3.44
CA LYS A 75 -3.00 -17.69 -2.47
C LYS A 75 -2.58 -18.42 -1.20
N ASP A 76 -1.86 -19.53 -1.31
CA ASP A 76 -1.32 -20.27 -0.17
C ASP A 76 -0.25 -19.46 0.58
N LEU A 77 0.49 -18.59 -0.11
CA LEU A 77 1.39 -17.62 0.51
C LEU A 77 0.63 -16.59 1.35
N GLY A 78 -0.64 -16.35 1.03
CA GLY A 78 -1.52 -15.41 1.72
C GLY A 78 -1.60 -14.02 1.08
N VAL A 79 -1.30 -13.93 -0.22
CA VAL A 79 -1.42 -12.70 -1.03
C VAL A 79 -2.88 -12.35 -1.30
N ASP A 80 -3.20 -11.06 -1.30
CA ASP A 80 -4.53 -10.55 -1.58
C ASP A 80 -4.59 -9.68 -2.83
N ILE A 81 -3.57 -8.89 -3.11
CA ILE A 81 -3.50 -7.99 -4.26
C ILE A 81 -2.32 -8.39 -5.14
N LEU A 82 -2.59 -8.70 -6.40
CA LEU A 82 -1.58 -8.88 -7.42
C LEU A 82 -1.39 -7.55 -8.17
N TRP A 83 -0.27 -6.90 -7.96
CA TRP A 83 0.13 -5.72 -8.72
C TRP A 83 1.01 -6.16 -9.89
N PHE A 84 0.46 -6.18 -11.11
CA PHE A 84 1.22 -6.45 -12.32
C PHE A 84 2.03 -5.22 -12.74
N MET A 85 3.35 -5.35 -12.87
CA MET A 85 4.19 -4.38 -13.57
C MET A 85 3.63 -4.14 -14.98
N PRO A 86 3.98 -3.04 -15.69
CA PRO A 86 3.32 -2.69 -16.94
C PRO A 86 3.29 -3.83 -17.95
N ILE A 87 2.12 -4.10 -18.50
CA ILE A 87 1.87 -5.20 -19.46
C ILE A 87 1.67 -4.71 -20.89
N GLN A 88 1.76 -3.40 -21.11
CA GLN A 88 1.57 -2.78 -22.42
C GLN A 88 2.77 -3.02 -23.34
N PRO A 89 2.58 -2.89 -24.66
CA PRO A 89 3.70 -2.95 -25.62
C PRO A 89 4.76 -1.90 -25.31
N ILE A 90 6.02 -2.30 -25.43
CA ILE A 90 7.20 -1.48 -25.16
C ILE A 90 7.68 -0.81 -26.44
N GLY A 91 8.08 0.47 -26.37
CA GLY A 91 8.66 1.21 -27.48
C GLY A 91 9.93 0.56 -28.03
N GLU A 92 10.24 0.86 -29.28
CA GLU A 92 11.44 0.34 -29.97
C GLU A 92 12.48 1.47 -30.21
N LYS A 93 12.00 2.70 -30.37
CA LYS A 93 12.86 3.85 -30.59
C LYS A 93 13.62 4.22 -29.31
N ASP A 94 14.94 4.28 -29.44
CA ASP A 94 15.87 4.59 -28.34
C ASP A 94 15.77 3.58 -27.17
N ARG A 95 15.30 2.34 -27.46
CA ARG A 95 15.11 1.26 -26.49
C ARG A 95 16.41 0.95 -25.75
N LYS A 96 16.32 0.83 -24.42
CA LYS A 96 17.41 0.37 -23.57
C LYS A 96 17.42 -1.17 -23.50
N GLY A 97 18.59 -1.80 -23.62
CA GLY A 97 18.73 -3.26 -23.65
C GLY A 97 18.02 -3.92 -24.83
N THR A 98 17.82 -5.23 -24.77
CA THR A 98 17.18 -5.98 -25.86
C THR A 98 15.66 -5.95 -25.80
N LEU A 99 15.07 -6.00 -24.59
CA LEU A 99 13.62 -6.06 -24.39
C LEU A 99 12.99 -4.73 -23.98
N GLY A 100 13.79 -3.74 -23.58
CA GLY A 100 13.35 -2.41 -23.20
C GLY A 100 12.76 -2.33 -21.81
N SER A 101 12.47 -1.08 -21.41
CA SER A 101 11.81 -0.75 -20.15
C SER A 101 10.31 -1.08 -20.21
N TYR A 102 9.79 -1.75 -19.21
CA TYR A 102 8.34 -1.95 -19.00
C TYR A 102 7.58 -0.61 -19.00
N TYR A 103 8.24 0.46 -18.58
CA TYR A 103 7.67 1.82 -18.42
C TYR A 103 7.75 2.65 -19.69
N SER A 104 8.33 2.15 -20.78
CA SER A 104 8.35 2.81 -22.08
C SER A 104 7.12 2.39 -22.91
N ILE A 105 5.95 2.93 -22.55
CA ILE A 105 4.63 2.51 -23.05
C ILE A 105 4.43 2.93 -24.52
N LYS A 106 4.21 1.98 -25.42
CA LYS A 106 3.94 2.23 -26.83
C LYS A 106 2.45 2.41 -27.14
N ASN A 107 1.58 1.68 -26.44
CA ASN A 107 0.14 1.74 -26.61
C ASN A 107 -0.57 1.41 -25.30
N TYR A 108 -1.33 2.34 -24.75
CA TYR A 108 -2.00 2.20 -23.45
C TYR A 108 -3.09 1.12 -23.40
N THR A 109 -3.69 0.76 -24.53
CA THR A 109 -4.76 -0.25 -24.61
C THR A 109 -4.30 -1.56 -25.24
N GLY A 110 -3.02 -1.68 -25.56
CA GLY A 110 -2.43 -2.90 -26.09
C GLY A 110 -1.85 -3.79 -24.98
N VAL A 111 -1.62 -5.07 -25.34
CA VAL A 111 -0.89 -6.05 -24.52
C VAL A 111 0.44 -6.35 -25.18
N ASN A 112 1.53 -6.40 -24.40
CA ASN A 112 2.82 -6.86 -24.90
C ASN A 112 2.74 -8.33 -25.29
N THR A 113 3.02 -8.63 -26.56
CA THR A 113 2.93 -9.98 -27.12
C THR A 113 3.92 -10.98 -26.50
N GLU A 114 4.96 -10.49 -25.80
CA GLU A 114 5.85 -11.34 -25.00
C GLU A 114 5.10 -12.02 -23.85
N PHE A 115 4.07 -11.37 -23.29
CA PHE A 115 3.30 -11.88 -22.16
C PHE A 115 2.09 -12.72 -22.58
N GLY A 116 1.62 -12.54 -23.81
CA GLY A 116 0.43 -13.19 -24.35
C GLY A 116 -0.56 -12.23 -24.98
N THR A 117 -1.83 -12.56 -24.91
CA THR A 117 -2.96 -11.81 -25.48
C THR A 117 -3.78 -11.12 -24.37
N LEU A 118 -4.69 -10.23 -24.78
CA LEU A 118 -5.68 -9.64 -23.86
C LEU A 118 -6.56 -10.73 -23.22
N ASP A 119 -6.94 -11.77 -23.98
CA ASP A 119 -7.76 -12.87 -23.46
C ASP A 119 -6.99 -13.73 -22.43
N ASP A 120 -5.68 -13.91 -22.61
CA ASP A 120 -4.83 -14.56 -21.62
C ASP A 120 -4.79 -13.74 -20.30
N PHE A 121 -4.63 -12.41 -20.39
CA PHE A 121 -4.68 -11.55 -19.21
C PHE A 121 -6.06 -11.57 -18.53
N LYS A 122 -7.15 -11.51 -19.31
CA LYS A 122 -8.52 -11.69 -18.78
C LYS A 122 -8.68 -13.03 -18.05
N ALA A 123 -8.04 -14.09 -18.52
CA ALA A 123 -8.07 -15.39 -17.86
C ALA A 123 -7.30 -15.36 -16.51
N VAL A 124 -6.16 -14.65 -16.44
CA VAL A 124 -5.43 -14.42 -15.18
C VAL A 124 -6.31 -13.69 -14.18
N VAL A 125 -6.94 -12.57 -14.58
CA VAL A 125 -7.80 -11.77 -13.70
C VAL A 125 -8.96 -12.63 -13.15
N ARG A 126 -9.68 -13.35 -14.01
CA ARG A 126 -10.75 -14.25 -13.58
C ARG A 126 -10.25 -15.29 -12.58
N LYS A 127 -9.12 -15.95 -12.88
CA LYS A 127 -8.55 -16.99 -11.99
C LYS A 127 -8.09 -16.40 -10.64
N ALA A 128 -7.57 -15.18 -10.63
CA ALA A 128 -7.23 -14.47 -9.40
C ALA A 128 -8.49 -14.19 -8.57
N HIS A 129 -9.57 -13.70 -9.20
CA HIS A 129 -10.86 -13.46 -8.54
C HIS A 129 -11.49 -14.76 -8.01
N ASP A 130 -11.42 -15.86 -8.75
CA ASP A 130 -11.88 -17.19 -8.31
C ASP A 130 -11.15 -17.69 -7.05
N LEU A 131 -9.96 -17.13 -6.79
CA LEU A 131 -9.14 -17.38 -5.60
C LEU A 131 -9.25 -16.26 -4.55
N ASP A 132 -10.24 -15.37 -4.65
CA ASP A 132 -10.40 -14.20 -3.77
C ASP A 132 -9.13 -13.31 -3.71
N MET A 133 -8.45 -13.13 -4.83
CA MET A 133 -7.36 -12.17 -4.97
C MET A 133 -7.78 -11.04 -5.90
N LYS A 134 -7.33 -9.83 -5.60
CA LYS A 134 -7.53 -8.62 -6.40
C LYS A 134 -6.39 -8.44 -7.39
N VAL A 135 -6.66 -7.76 -8.50
CA VAL A 135 -5.66 -7.47 -9.53
C VAL A 135 -5.60 -5.97 -9.78
N ILE A 136 -4.42 -5.38 -9.61
CA ILE A 136 -4.16 -4.00 -10.02
C ILE A 136 -3.06 -3.97 -11.07
N LEU A 137 -3.14 -2.98 -11.96
CA LEU A 137 -2.22 -2.82 -13.06
C LEU A 137 -1.33 -1.60 -12.85
N ASP A 138 -0.04 -1.72 -13.12
CA ASP A 138 0.87 -0.58 -13.13
C ASP A 138 0.48 0.40 -14.24
N TRP A 139 0.39 1.68 -13.91
CA TRP A 139 -0.08 2.71 -14.82
C TRP A 139 0.89 3.86 -14.97
N VAL A 140 1.54 3.91 -16.13
CA VAL A 140 2.56 4.91 -16.45
C VAL A 140 1.90 6.13 -17.09
N ALA A 141 1.41 7.06 -16.26
CA ALA A 141 0.66 8.21 -16.75
C ALA A 141 1.55 9.42 -17.11
N ASN A 142 2.79 9.48 -16.64
CA ASN A 142 3.66 10.66 -16.84
C ASN A 142 4.28 10.73 -18.23
N HIS A 143 4.50 9.61 -18.89
CA HIS A 143 5.25 9.55 -20.15
C HIS A 143 4.86 8.34 -20.99
N THR A 144 5.26 8.32 -22.24
CA THR A 144 5.16 7.18 -23.16
C THR A 144 6.54 6.84 -23.72
N SER A 145 6.64 5.80 -24.54
CA SER A 145 7.80 5.60 -25.42
C SER A 145 7.88 6.73 -26.46
N ARG A 146 9.07 6.88 -27.08
CA ARG A 146 9.30 7.91 -28.12
C ARG A 146 8.69 7.56 -29.49
N ASP A 147 8.19 6.34 -29.65
CA ASP A 147 7.43 5.84 -30.79
C ASP A 147 6.06 5.34 -30.39
N ALA A 148 5.49 5.92 -29.34
CA ALA A 148 4.12 5.63 -28.94
C ALA A 148 3.12 6.08 -30.00
N VAL A 149 1.98 5.37 -30.10
CA VAL A 149 0.89 5.72 -31.02
C VAL A 149 0.50 7.20 -30.91
N TRP A 150 0.43 7.73 -29.68
CA TRP A 150 0.08 9.14 -29.45
C TRP A 150 1.14 10.14 -29.91
N VAL A 151 2.41 9.76 -30.06
CA VAL A 151 3.45 10.65 -30.57
C VAL A 151 3.17 11.04 -32.04
N ASP A 152 2.67 10.06 -32.82
CA ASP A 152 2.33 10.25 -34.22
C ASP A 152 0.96 10.88 -34.43
N GLU A 153 -0.04 10.44 -33.65
CA GLU A 153 -1.44 10.90 -33.78
C GLU A 153 -1.70 12.25 -33.14
N HIS A 154 -1.00 12.56 -32.02
CA HIS A 154 -1.22 13.73 -31.17
C HIS A 154 0.09 14.35 -30.69
N PRO A 155 0.96 14.82 -31.61
CA PRO A 155 2.27 15.36 -31.23
C PRO A 155 2.19 16.60 -30.30
N GLU A 156 1.05 17.28 -30.24
CA GLU A 156 0.73 18.37 -29.34
C GLU A 156 0.51 17.95 -27.89
N TRP A 157 0.36 16.66 -27.60
CA TRP A 157 0.17 16.14 -26.25
C TRP A 157 1.47 15.98 -25.47
N TYR A 158 2.61 16.34 -26.07
CA TYR A 158 3.93 16.12 -25.49
C TYR A 158 4.66 17.42 -25.17
N VAL A 159 5.32 17.41 -24.02
CA VAL A 159 6.25 18.49 -23.67
C VAL A 159 7.43 18.47 -24.63
N ARG A 160 7.83 19.67 -25.10
CA ARG A 160 8.98 19.84 -26.00
C ARG A 160 10.02 20.77 -25.39
N ASP A 161 11.28 20.50 -25.70
CA ASP A 161 12.38 21.37 -25.36
C ASP A 161 12.39 22.65 -26.23
N SER A 162 13.32 23.54 -25.96
CA SER A 162 13.46 24.82 -26.69
C SER A 162 13.82 24.64 -28.18
N LEU A 163 14.25 23.46 -28.60
CA LEU A 163 14.57 23.10 -29.97
C LEU A 163 13.41 22.35 -30.66
N GLY A 164 12.31 22.12 -29.97
CA GLY A 164 11.16 21.41 -30.48
C GLY A 164 11.24 19.87 -30.40
N ASN A 165 12.26 19.32 -29.77
CA ASN A 165 12.36 17.86 -29.55
C ASN A 165 11.46 17.44 -28.40
N LEU A 166 11.06 16.14 -28.39
CA LEU A 166 10.36 15.54 -27.25
C LEU A 166 11.22 15.64 -25.99
N ASN A 167 10.63 16.17 -24.92
CA ASN A 167 11.35 16.35 -23.66
C ASN A 167 11.74 14.99 -23.05
N VAL A 168 12.95 14.92 -22.51
CA VAL A 168 13.50 13.80 -21.75
C VAL A 168 13.53 14.20 -20.27
N MET A 169 12.94 13.40 -19.43
CA MET A 169 13.03 13.57 -17.98
C MET A 169 14.19 12.75 -17.44
N TYR A 170 14.96 13.34 -16.54
CA TYR A 170 16.10 12.68 -15.92
C TYR A 170 17.05 12.07 -16.97
N ASP A 171 17.46 10.83 -16.81
CA ASP A 171 18.24 10.02 -17.75
C ASP A 171 17.40 9.03 -18.57
N TRP A 172 16.05 9.21 -18.60
CA TRP A 172 15.11 8.32 -19.28
C TRP A 172 15.02 8.63 -20.78
N THR A 173 16.07 8.31 -21.50
CA THR A 173 16.22 8.69 -22.92
C THR A 173 15.26 7.97 -23.87
N ASP A 174 14.61 6.91 -23.44
CA ASP A 174 13.67 6.06 -24.17
C ASP A 174 12.20 6.50 -24.02
N ILE A 175 11.93 7.60 -23.30
CA ILE A 175 10.57 8.09 -23.06
C ILE A 175 10.33 9.50 -23.64
N ALA A 176 9.05 9.87 -23.72
CA ALA A 176 8.56 11.18 -24.08
C ALA A 176 7.53 11.66 -23.06
N GLN A 177 7.77 12.82 -22.45
CA GLN A 177 6.91 13.37 -21.40
C GLN A 177 5.59 13.88 -21.95
N LEU A 178 4.46 13.52 -21.31
CA LEU A 178 3.13 14.02 -21.63
C LEU A 178 2.88 15.40 -21.03
N ASP A 179 2.12 16.24 -21.76
CA ASP A 179 1.74 17.59 -21.34
C ASP A 179 0.34 17.59 -20.72
N TYR A 180 0.25 17.67 -19.41
CA TYR A 180 -1.01 17.72 -18.66
C TYR A 180 -1.77 19.05 -18.79
N ASN A 181 -1.27 20.04 -19.53
CA ASN A 181 -2.02 21.22 -19.93
C ASN A 181 -2.97 20.92 -21.12
N GLN A 182 -2.87 19.75 -21.74
CA GLN A 182 -3.71 19.33 -22.87
C GLN A 182 -4.98 18.58 -22.39
N PRO A 183 -6.19 19.19 -22.43
CA PRO A 183 -7.40 18.55 -21.91
C PRO A 183 -7.76 17.27 -22.63
N GLN A 184 -7.50 17.19 -23.94
CA GLN A 184 -7.80 16.00 -24.75
C GLN A 184 -6.91 14.82 -24.34
N MET A 185 -5.62 15.07 -24.06
CA MET A 185 -4.70 14.05 -23.55
C MET A 185 -5.18 13.52 -22.20
N ARG A 186 -5.57 14.40 -21.26
CA ARG A 186 -6.12 13.98 -19.95
C ARG A 186 -7.37 13.10 -20.11
N THR A 187 -8.28 13.48 -21.02
CA THR A 187 -9.48 12.67 -21.31
C THR A 187 -9.11 11.31 -21.90
N ALA A 188 -8.17 11.26 -22.85
CA ALA A 188 -7.70 10.01 -23.44
C ALA A 188 -7.01 9.09 -22.43
N MET A 189 -6.21 9.67 -21.49
CA MET A 189 -5.56 8.93 -20.43
C MET A 189 -6.59 8.27 -19.51
N ILE A 190 -7.61 9.00 -19.06
CA ILE A 190 -8.70 8.45 -18.25
C ILE A 190 -9.47 7.37 -19.03
N ALA A 191 -9.75 7.59 -20.31
CA ALA A 191 -10.43 6.62 -21.15
C ALA A 191 -9.63 5.31 -21.30
N ALA A 192 -8.30 5.40 -21.39
CA ALA A 192 -7.41 4.24 -21.42
C ALA A 192 -7.41 3.47 -20.08
N MET A 193 -7.46 4.15 -18.93
CA MET A 193 -7.66 3.48 -17.63
C MET A 193 -9.01 2.79 -17.55
N GLN A 194 -10.08 3.46 -17.96
CA GLN A 194 -11.43 2.90 -18.00
C GLN A 194 -11.54 1.67 -18.93
N TYR A 195 -10.77 1.65 -20.03
CA TYR A 195 -10.70 0.51 -20.94
C TYR A 195 -10.30 -0.76 -20.20
N TRP A 196 -9.24 -0.71 -19.38
CA TRP A 196 -8.76 -1.87 -18.63
C TRP A 196 -9.77 -2.39 -17.62
N ILE A 197 -10.48 -1.50 -16.93
CA ILE A 197 -11.56 -1.91 -16.00
C ILE A 197 -12.68 -2.61 -16.76
N ARG A 198 -13.15 -2.03 -17.87
CA ARG A 198 -14.27 -2.60 -18.65
C ARG A 198 -13.91 -3.93 -19.30
N GLU A 199 -12.71 -4.03 -19.87
CA GLU A 199 -12.30 -5.20 -20.63
C GLU A 199 -11.86 -6.37 -19.76
N THR A 200 -11.23 -6.09 -18.63
CA THR A 200 -10.57 -7.13 -17.86
C THR A 200 -11.15 -7.33 -16.46
N GLY A 201 -11.85 -6.33 -15.94
CA GLY A 201 -12.39 -6.37 -14.58
C GLY A 201 -11.34 -6.20 -13.48
N ILE A 202 -10.19 -5.56 -13.76
CA ILE A 202 -9.20 -5.27 -12.73
C ILE A 202 -9.76 -4.38 -11.65
N ASP A 203 -9.18 -4.48 -10.44
CA ASP A 203 -9.66 -3.83 -9.23
C ASP A 203 -8.96 -2.50 -8.95
N GLY A 204 -7.96 -2.10 -9.73
CA GLY A 204 -7.25 -0.85 -9.49
C GLY A 204 -5.98 -0.65 -10.28
N PHE A 205 -5.22 0.36 -9.83
CA PHE A 205 -3.95 0.72 -10.44
C PHE A 205 -2.90 1.10 -9.39
N ARG A 206 -1.66 0.76 -9.66
CA ARG A 206 -0.49 1.43 -9.09
C ARG A 206 -0.04 2.49 -10.10
N CYS A 207 0.02 3.73 -9.69
CA CYS A 207 0.31 4.83 -10.59
C CYS A 207 1.76 5.27 -10.45
N ASP A 208 2.51 5.03 -11.52
CA ASP A 208 3.93 5.35 -11.69
C ASP A 208 4.17 6.86 -11.57
N VAL A 209 5.22 7.25 -10.82
CA VAL A 209 5.61 8.65 -10.53
C VAL A 209 4.42 9.61 -10.35
N ALA A 210 3.40 9.15 -9.61
CA ALA A 210 2.13 9.87 -9.43
C ALA A 210 2.33 11.30 -8.91
N GLY A 211 3.43 11.55 -8.20
CA GLY A 211 3.79 12.86 -7.67
C GLY A 211 4.19 13.91 -8.73
N GLU A 212 4.51 13.50 -9.95
CA GLU A 212 4.86 14.40 -11.05
C GLU A 212 3.65 14.88 -11.86
N ILE A 213 2.45 14.31 -11.55
CA ILE A 213 1.22 14.55 -12.29
C ILE A 213 0.29 15.45 -11.44
N PRO A 214 -0.45 16.40 -12.03
CA PRO A 214 -1.34 17.29 -11.30
C PRO A 214 -2.40 16.53 -10.49
N THR A 215 -2.60 16.91 -9.22
CA THR A 215 -3.56 16.27 -8.31
C THR A 215 -5.00 16.31 -8.84
N ASP A 216 -5.39 17.42 -9.52
CA ASP A 216 -6.72 17.55 -10.11
C ASP A 216 -7.00 16.55 -11.23
N PHE A 217 -5.95 16.11 -11.96
CA PHE A 217 -6.09 15.00 -12.91
C PHE A 217 -6.43 13.71 -12.20
N TRP A 218 -5.70 13.39 -11.11
CA TRP A 218 -5.95 12.16 -10.35
C TRP A 218 -7.33 12.14 -9.70
N THR A 219 -7.81 13.29 -9.22
CA THR A 219 -9.17 13.43 -8.69
C THR A 219 -10.20 13.11 -9.78
N ALA A 220 -10.07 13.71 -10.96
CA ALA A 220 -10.96 13.44 -12.09
C ALA A 220 -10.87 11.98 -12.58
N ALA A 221 -9.68 11.40 -12.55
CA ALA A 221 -9.48 9.98 -12.86
C ALA A 221 -10.20 9.09 -11.85
N LYS A 222 -9.98 9.26 -10.53
CA LYS A 222 -10.65 8.49 -9.47
C LYS A 222 -12.16 8.55 -9.60
N ASP A 223 -12.74 9.74 -9.78
CA ASP A 223 -14.18 9.92 -9.95
C ASP A 223 -14.71 9.14 -11.17
N SER A 224 -13.98 9.21 -12.29
CA SER A 224 -14.35 8.54 -13.53
C SER A 224 -14.24 7.02 -13.45
N LEU A 225 -13.27 6.51 -12.70
CA LEU A 225 -13.06 5.08 -12.47
C LEU A 225 -14.04 4.54 -11.44
N ALA A 226 -14.31 5.29 -10.36
CA ALA A 226 -15.29 4.93 -9.32
C ALA A 226 -16.73 4.84 -9.89
N ALA A 227 -17.05 5.61 -10.93
CA ALA A 227 -18.31 5.48 -11.65
C ALA A 227 -18.48 4.13 -12.38
N LEU A 228 -17.39 3.40 -12.67
CA LEU A 228 -17.41 2.05 -13.26
C LEU A 228 -17.33 0.96 -12.19
N ASN A 229 -16.53 1.18 -11.18
CA ASN A 229 -16.31 0.28 -10.05
C ASN A 229 -16.05 1.12 -8.79
N SER A 230 -17.04 1.17 -7.88
CA SER A 230 -16.93 1.94 -6.62
C SER A 230 -15.80 1.48 -5.73
N ASP A 231 -15.37 0.22 -5.87
CA ASP A 231 -14.33 -0.42 -5.06
C ASP A 231 -12.92 -0.28 -5.66
N ILE A 232 -12.75 0.60 -6.67
CA ILE A 232 -11.47 0.79 -7.35
C ILE A 232 -10.38 1.27 -6.38
N PHE A 233 -9.24 0.58 -6.38
CA PHE A 233 -8.10 0.88 -5.52
C PHE A 233 -7.00 1.59 -6.29
N LEU A 234 -6.46 2.68 -5.74
CA LEU A 234 -5.35 3.43 -6.34
C LEU A 234 -4.18 3.52 -5.35
N LEU A 235 -3.02 3.03 -5.78
CA LEU A 235 -1.73 3.14 -5.09
C LEU A 235 -0.85 4.18 -5.78
N ALA A 236 -0.45 5.23 -5.07
CA ALA A 236 0.45 6.25 -5.60
C ALA A 236 1.91 5.87 -5.38
N GLU A 237 2.71 5.85 -6.44
CA GLU A 237 4.15 5.96 -6.27
C GLU A 237 4.51 7.42 -5.99
N ALA A 238 4.28 7.83 -4.78
CA ALA A 238 4.58 9.17 -4.27
C ALA A 238 4.42 9.18 -2.75
N GLU A 239 5.01 10.16 -2.09
CA GLU A 239 4.83 10.45 -0.67
C GLU A 239 4.33 11.91 -0.51
N LYS A 240 3.17 12.19 -1.14
CA LYS A 240 2.51 13.50 -1.17
C LYS A 240 1.11 13.41 -0.58
N PRO A 241 0.85 14.02 0.61
CA PRO A 241 -0.43 13.91 1.32
C PRO A 241 -1.65 14.32 0.49
N GLU A 242 -1.53 15.37 -0.32
CA GLU A 242 -2.62 15.90 -1.15
C GLU A 242 -3.19 14.89 -2.16
N LEU A 243 -2.41 13.89 -2.57
CA LEU A 243 -2.87 12.82 -3.45
C LEU A 243 -3.86 11.89 -2.72
N ASN A 244 -3.61 11.59 -1.45
CA ASN A 244 -4.47 10.71 -0.64
C ASN A 244 -5.74 11.43 -0.14
N GLU A 245 -5.75 12.76 -0.09
CA GLU A 245 -6.94 13.52 0.31
C GLU A 245 -8.09 13.36 -0.69
N THR A 246 -7.77 13.18 -1.98
CA THR A 246 -8.78 13.25 -3.06
C THR A 246 -8.85 12.04 -3.98
N ALA A 247 -7.77 11.28 -4.16
CA ALA A 247 -7.72 10.27 -5.20
C ALA A 247 -7.19 8.89 -4.77
N PHE A 248 -6.10 8.85 -4.02
CA PHE A 248 -5.39 7.60 -3.75
C PHE A 248 -5.76 6.99 -2.41
N ASP A 249 -5.88 5.68 -2.40
CA ASP A 249 -6.12 4.89 -1.19
C ASP A 249 -4.81 4.66 -0.42
N ALA A 250 -3.75 4.35 -1.15
CA ALA A 250 -2.44 4.04 -0.59
C ALA A 250 -1.31 4.84 -1.24
N TYR A 251 -0.17 4.90 -0.55
CA TYR A 251 1.03 5.60 -0.98
C TYR A 251 2.30 4.86 -0.57
N TYR A 252 3.40 5.11 -1.27
CA TYR A 252 4.71 4.55 -0.92
C TYR A 252 5.28 5.19 0.33
N ALA A 253 5.72 4.38 1.30
CA ALA A 253 6.43 4.85 2.49
C ALA A 253 7.94 4.97 2.21
N TRP A 254 8.32 5.83 1.25
CA TRP A 254 9.71 5.97 0.79
C TRP A 254 10.67 6.44 1.87
N ASP A 255 10.30 7.47 2.65
CA ASP A 255 11.17 7.94 3.75
C ASP A 255 11.43 6.81 4.74
N PHE A 256 10.40 6.04 5.11
CA PHE A 256 10.55 4.92 6.03
C PHE A 256 11.44 3.80 5.45
N HIS A 257 11.24 3.46 4.17
CA HIS A 257 12.08 2.49 3.46
C HIS A 257 13.56 2.91 3.46
N HIS A 258 13.85 4.16 3.12
CA HIS A 258 15.21 4.68 3.16
C HIS A 258 15.81 4.64 4.58
N LYS A 259 15.02 4.96 5.61
CA LYS A 259 15.45 4.86 7.02
C LYS A 259 15.76 3.43 7.43
N MET A 260 14.96 2.43 7.01
CA MET A 260 15.30 1.03 7.26
C MET A 260 16.67 0.65 6.68
N ASN A 261 16.96 1.05 5.43
CA ASN A 261 18.27 0.82 4.81
C ASN A 261 19.41 1.51 5.59
N MET A 262 19.22 2.77 6.03
CA MET A 262 20.24 3.52 6.79
C MET A 262 20.49 2.89 8.16
N VAL A 263 19.47 2.41 8.84
CA VAL A 263 19.61 1.69 10.13
C VAL A 263 20.31 0.35 9.93
N ALA A 264 19.95 -0.44 8.93
CA ALA A 264 20.62 -1.70 8.60
C ALA A 264 22.12 -1.52 8.34
N GLN A 265 22.49 -0.40 7.71
CA GLN A 265 23.88 -0.04 7.41
C GLN A 265 24.60 0.62 8.59
N GLY A 266 23.96 0.79 9.74
CA GLY A 266 24.53 1.43 10.94
C GLY A 266 24.80 2.93 10.78
N LYS A 267 24.17 3.59 9.79
CA LYS A 267 24.29 5.03 9.55
C LYS A 267 23.27 5.84 10.38
N GLU A 268 22.18 5.22 10.75
CA GLU A 268 21.13 5.74 11.61
C GLU A 268 20.75 4.68 12.66
N ASN A 269 19.80 4.97 13.52
CA ASN A 269 19.33 4.10 14.58
C ASN A 269 17.79 4.04 14.66
N ALA A 270 17.21 3.36 15.63
CA ALA A 270 15.78 3.18 15.80
C ALA A 270 14.98 4.51 15.91
N ASP A 271 15.61 5.58 16.41
CA ASP A 271 14.95 6.89 16.55
C ASP A 271 14.57 7.50 15.18
N SER A 272 15.36 7.23 14.15
CA SER A 272 15.05 7.71 12.79
C SER A 272 13.80 7.08 12.20
N LEU A 273 13.54 5.79 12.51
CA LEU A 273 12.32 5.09 12.12
C LEU A 273 11.09 5.62 12.85
N ARG A 274 11.22 5.85 14.19
CA ARG A 274 10.16 6.48 14.99
C ARG A 274 9.80 7.85 14.44
N ALA A 275 10.82 8.67 14.19
CA ALA A 275 10.63 10.01 13.64
C ALA A 275 9.98 9.97 12.24
N SER A 276 10.34 9.00 11.40
CA SER A 276 9.71 8.81 10.09
C SER A 276 8.24 8.43 10.23
N LEU A 277 7.91 7.44 11.05
CA LEU A 277 6.53 7.03 11.30
C LEU A 277 5.69 8.19 11.87
N GLN A 278 6.25 8.96 12.81
CA GLN A 278 5.59 10.15 13.37
C GLN A 278 5.33 11.23 12.30
N ARG A 279 6.29 11.47 11.39
CA ARG A 279 6.08 12.40 10.26
C ARG A 279 4.96 11.94 9.35
N MET A 280 4.91 10.65 9.01
CA MET A 280 3.83 10.07 8.20
C MET A 280 2.47 10.29 8.89
N HIS A 281 2.37 9.93 10.16
CA HIS A 281 1.14 10.10 10.94
C HIS A 281 0.67 11.56 11.03
N THR A 282 1.58 12.53 11.07
CA THR A 282 1.21 13.96 11.18
C THR A 282 0.92 14.62 9.84
N ARG A 283 1.49 14.09 8.74
CA ARG A 283 1.35 14.68 7.40
C ARG A 283 0.17 14.13 6.62
N PHE A 284 -0.13 12.85 6.77
CA PHE A 284 -1.17 12.16 5.99
C PHE A 284 -2.48 12.09 6.76
N ALA A 285 -3.58 12.02 6.01
CA ALA A 285 -4.90 11.79 6.58
C ALA A 285 -4.94 10.42 7.31
N PRO A 286 -5.71 10.28 8.41
CA PRO A 286 -5.74 9.04 9.19
C PRO A 286 -6.15 7.79 8.40
N TYR A 287 -6.83 7.95 7.29
CA TYR A 287 -7.25 6.87 6.42
C TYR A 287 -6.23 6.52 5.32
N ALA A 288 -5.25 7.39 5.05
CA ALA A 288 -4.24 7.11 4.02
C ALA A 288 -3.37 5.91 4.39
N VAL A 289 -3.25 4.95 3.47
CA VAL A 289 -2.57 3.66 3.73
C VAL A 289 -1.11 3.73 3.27
N PRO A 290 -0.12 3.77 4.18
CA PRO A 290 1.28 3.62 3.78
C PRO A 290 1.55 2.18 3.32
N MET A 291 2.14 2.01 2.15
CA MET A 291 2.69 0.73 1.71
C MET A 291 4.14 0.62 2.19
N PHE A 292 4.39 -0.32 3.09
CA PHE A 292 5.73 -0.64 3.59
C PHE A 292 6.37 -1.78 2.78
N PHE A 293 7.65 -1.63 2.47
CA PHE A 293 8.38 -2.61 1.66
C PHE A 293 9.87 -2.62 1.99
N THR A 294 10.51 -3.77 1.81
CA THR A 294 11.96 -3.93 1.89
C THR A 294 12.59 -4.02 0.49
N SER A 295 11.82 -4.35 -0.53
CA SER A 295 12.25 -4.38 -1.92
C SER A 295 11.06 -4.12 -2.87
N ASN A 296 11.34 -3.73 -4.11
CA ASN A 296 10.47 -3.65 -5.26
C ASN A 296 11.32 -3.80 -6.54
N HIS A 297 10.72 -3.66 -7.72
CA HIS A 297 11.43 -3.78 -9.00
C HIS A 297 12.58 -2.77 -9.15
N ASP A 298 12.40 -1.53 -8.65
CA ASP A 298 13.42 -0.49 -8.72
C ASP A 298 14.56 -0.76 -7.74
N GLU A 299 14.23 -0.98 -6.46
CA GLU A 299 15.23 -1.24 -5.44
C GLU A 299 16.08 -2.46 -5.79
N ASN A 300 15.45 -3.56 -6.22
CA ASN A 300 16.18 -4.76 -6.62
C ASN A 300 17.13 -4.50 -7.80
N SER A 301 16.66 -3.81 -8.84
CA SER A 301 17.44 -3.61 -10.06
C SER A 301 18.52 -2.54 -9.91
N TRP A 302 18.24 -1.43 -9.23
CA TRP A 302 19.10 -0.25 -9.22
C TRP A 302 19.87 -0.04 -7.93
N SER A 303 19.23 -0.26 -6.76
CA SER A 303 19.84 0.00 -5.45
C SER A 303 20.51 -1.23 -4.85
N GLY A 304 20.11 -2.43 -5.26
CA GLY A 304 20.60 -3.71 -4.77
C GLY A 304 19.53 -4.57 -4.16
N THR A 305 19.82 -5.85 -4.01
CA THR A 305 18.92 -6.78 -3.31
C THR A 305 18.72 -6.34 -1.86
N GLU A 306 17.66 -6.79 -1.21
CA GLU A 306 17.46 -6.54 0.23
C GLU A 306 18.64 -7.04 1.08
N PHE A 307 19.30 -8.13 0.66
CA PHE A 307 20.48 -8.66 1.34
C PHE A 307 21.72 -7.80 1.14
N GLU A 308 21.92 -7.20 -0.04
CA GLU A 308 23.00 -6.23 -0.28
C GLU A 308 22.81 -4.95 0.55
N ARG A 309 21.54 -4.51 0.73
CA ARG A 309 21.20 -3.27 1.43
C ARG A 309 21.07 -3.44 2.94
N MET A 310 20.48 -4.55 3.38
CA MET A 310 20.10 -4.78 4.77
C MET A 310 20.86 -5.94 5.44
N GLY A 311 21.52 -6.83 4.67
CA GLY A 311 22.27 -7.95 5.21
C GLY A 311 21.42 -8.88 6.08
N GLU A 312 21.90 -9.20 7.28
CA GLU A 312 21.19 -10.05 8.25
C GLU A 312 19.89 -9.45 8.78
N ALA A 313 19.73 -8.12 8.66
CA ALA A 313 18.52 -7.42 9.10
C ALA A 313 17.31 -7.61 8.17
N ALA A 314 17.46 -8.21 6.99
CA ALA A 314 16.41 -8.32 5.98
C ALA A 314 15.10 -8.92 6.54
N LYS A 315 15.17 -10.06 7.26
CA LYS A 315 13.99 -10.67 7.90
C LYS A 315 13.39 -9.81 9.01
N THR A 316 14.21 -9.10 9.75
CA THR A 316 13.78 -8.21 10.84
C THR A 316 12.98 -7.03 10.29
N PHE A 317 13.48 -6.38 9.24
CA PHE A 317 12.76 -5.28 8.60
C PHE A 317 11.52 -5.76 7.84
N ALA A 318 11.58 -6.94 7.19
CA ALA A 318 10.38 -7.54 6.63
C ALA A 318 9.32 -7.79 7.71
N ALA A 319 9.66 -8.39 8.86
CA ALA A 319 8.70 -8.58 9.95
C ALA A 319 8.16 -7.24 10.50
N LEU A 320 9.00 -6.20 10.57
CA LEU A 320 8.58 -4.87 11.02
C LEU A 320 7.49 -4.28 10.11
N THR A 321 7.58 -4.44 8.79
CA THR A 321 6.55 -3.93 7.84
C THR A 321 5.17 -4.53 8.09
N TYR A 322 5.07 -5.70 8.71
CA TYR A 322 3.80 -6.38 8.98
C TYR A 322 3.11 -5.93 10.27
N VAL A 323 3.85 -5.39 11.21
CA VAL A 323 3.29 -4.99 12.52
C VAL A 323 3.10 -3.47 12.64
N LEU A 324 3.54 -2.71 11.65
CA LEU A 324 3.27 -1.27 11.55
C LEU A 324 1.88 -0.99 10.95
N PRO A 325 1.31 0.22 11.21
CA PRO A 325 0.01 0.61 10.65
C PRO A 325 0.11 0.94 9.15
N GLY A 326 -0.03 -0.06 8.30
CA GLY A 326 0.07 0.08 6.86
C GLY A 326 -0.13 -1.25 6.13
N MET A 327 0.23 -1.31 4.87
CA MET A 327 0.07 -2.46 3.99
C MET A 327 1.45 -2.97 3.54
N PRO A 328 1.80 -4.24 3.76
CA PRO A 328 3.09 -4.79 3.32
C PRO A 328 3.08 -5.14 1.83
N LEU A 329 4.24 -4.98 1.19
CA LEU A 329 4.51 -5.42 -0.18
C LEU A 329 5.54 -6.56 -0.17
N ILE A 330 5.31 -7.57 -1.02
CA ILE A 330 6.27 -8.59 -1.39
C ILE A 330 6.56 -8.44 -2.89
N TYR A 331 7.81 -8.29 -3.28
CA TYR A 331 8.23 -8.30 -4.69
C TYR A 331 8.53 -9.72 -5.17
N SER A 332 8.20 -10.05 -6.42
CA SER A 332 8.47 -11.36 -7.06
C SER A 332 9.87 -11.89 -6.78
N GLY A 333 9.96 -13.06 -6.15
CA GLY A 333 11.21 -13.72 -5.74
C GLY A 333 11.65 -13.43 -4.32
N GLN A 334 11.11 -12.40 -3.68
CA GLN A 334 11.43 -12.07 -2.29
C GLN A 334 11.00 -13.20 -1.34
N GLU A 335 9.87 -13.85 -1.62
CA GLU A 335 9.39 -15.03 -0.90
C GLU A 335 10.25 -16.29 -1.07
N ALA A 336 11.15 -16.30 -2.02
CA ALA A 336 12.16 -17.36 -2.20
C ALA A 336 13.54 -16.97 -1.63
N GLY A 337 13.66 -15.79 -1.01
CA GLY A 337 14.95 -15.26 -0.56
C GLY A 337 15.91 -15.02 -1.73
N PHE A 338 15.39 -14.64 -2.89
CA PHE A 338 16.16 -14.42 -4.11
C PHE A 338 17.15 -13.26 -3.93
N ASN A 339 18.44 -13.59 -3.97
CA ASN A 339 19.53 -12.64 -3.70
C ASN A 339 20.35 -12.35 -4.96
N ARG A 340 19.70 -11.83 -5.99
CA ARG A 340 20.36 -11.32 -7.19
C ARG A 340 19.58 -10.15 -7.77
N ARG A 341 20.29 -9.14 -8.28
CA ARG A 341 19.67 -8.02 -9.01
C ARG A 341 19.18 -8.53 -10.35
N LEU A 342 17.89 -8.34 -10.61
CA LEU A 342 17.30 -8.65 -11.91
C LEU A 342 17.72 -7.63 -12.95
N GLN A 343 18.06 -8.09 -14.15
CA GLN A 343 18.37 -7.21 -15.27
C GLN A 343 17.07 -6.62 -15.84
N PHE A 344 16.88 -5.34 -15.60
CA PHE A 344 15.61 -4.65 -15.88
C PHE A 344 15.17 -4.69 -17.34
N PHE A 345 16.13 -4.60 -18.28
CA PHE A 345 15.87 -4.50 -19.73
C PHE A 345 16.00 -5.85 -20.46
N GLU A 346 16.21 -6.94 -19.75
CA GLU A 346 16.49 -8.25 -20.29
C GLU A 346 15.58 -9.32 -19.68
N LYS A 347 15.59 -10.52 -20.26
CA LYS A 347 15.05 -11.72 -19.62
C LYS A 347 16.05 -12.24 -18.61
N ASP A 348 15.66 -12.31 -17.33
CA ASP A 348 16.54 -12.68 -16.22
C ASP A 348 15.74 -13.39 -15.11
N LEU A 349 15.77 -14.72 -15.11
CA LEU A 349 14.87 -15.55 -14.33
C LEU A 349 15.12 -15.48 -12.81
N ILE A 350 14.05 -15.46 -12.05
CA ILE A 350 14.06 -15.64 -10.60
C ILE A 350 14.42 -17.09 -10.27
N ASP A 351 15.29 -17.29 -9.28
CA ASP A 351 15.57 -18.59 -8.67
C ASP A 351 14.62 -18.83 -7.49
N TRP A 352 13.79 -19.83 -7.63
CA TRP A 352 12.75 -20.19 -6.66
C TRP A 352 13.21 -21.23 -5.62
N SER A 353 14.51 -21.47 -5.46
CA SER A 353 15.03 -22.56 -4.63
C SER A 353 14.81 -22.40 -3.13
N ASP A 354 14.61 -21.18 -2.62
CA ASP A 354 14.34 -20.81 -1.21
C ASP A 354 15.20 -21.55 -0.15
N PRO A 355 16.53 -21.47 -0.21
CA PRO A 355 17.40 -22.21 0.71
C PRO A 355 17.32 -21.70 2.16
N GLN A 356 16.73 -20.53 2.38
CA GLN A 356 16.65 -19.87 3.70
C GLN A 356 15.23 -19.90 4.31
N GLY A 357 14.26 -20.54 3.64
CA GLY A 357 12.90 -20.68 4.14
C GLY A 357 12.10 -19.38 4.20
N PHE A 358 12.28 -18.48 3.23
CA PHE A 358 11.54 -17.22 3.17
C PHE A 358 10.06 -17.44 2.81
N THR A 359 9.72 -18.45 2.02
CA THR A 359 8.33 -18.80 1.72
C THR A 359 7.54 -19.05 3.01
N GLY A 360 8.03 -19.96 3.86
CA GLY A 360 7.40 -20.25 5.15
C GLY A 360 7.42 -19.06 6.12
N PHE A 361 8.41 -18.18 6.02
CA PHE A 361 8.48 -16.96 6.80
C PHE A 361 7.35 -15.97 6.40
N TYR A 362 7.19 -15.69 5.10
CA TYR A 362 6.13 -14.79 4.62
C TYR A 362 4.74 -15.38 4.78
N GLN A 363 4.55 -16.70 4.59
CA GLN A 363 3.29 -17.37 4.88
C GLN A 363 2.81 -17.14 6.32
N LYS A 364 3.71 -17.26 7.29
CA LYS A 364 3.40 -17.03 8.70
C LYS A 364 3.04 -15.56 8.98
N LEU A 365 3.78 -14.60 8.40
CA LEU A 365 3.50 -13.18 8.57
C LEU A 365 2.16 -12.79 7.93
N ASN A 366 1.88 -13.27 6.72
CA ASN A 366 0.62 -13.03 6.03
C ASN A 366 -0.58 -13.60 6.81
N ALA A 367 -0.46 -14.84 7.28
CA ALA A 367 -1.50 -15.47 8.10
C ALA A 367 -1.70 -14.73 9.44
N PHE A 368 -0.62 -14.30 10.08
CA PHE A 368 -0.66 -13.55 11.33
C PHE A 368 -1.37 -12.21 11.16
N ARG A 369 -1.05 -11.46 10.08
CA ARG A 369 -1.72 -10.19 9.78
C ARG A 369 -3.24 -10.37 9.63
N LYS A 370 -3.68 -11.41 8.91
CA LYS A 370 -5.11 -11.69 8.67
C LYS A 370 -5.87 -12.10 9.93
N GLN A 371 -5.19 -12.72 10.89
CA GLN A 371 -5.80 -13.19 12.14
C GLN A 371 -5.97 -12.08 13.17
N HIS A 372 -5.30 -10.93 13.00
CA HIS A 372 -5.22 -9.89 14.02
C HIS A 372 -5.74 -8.54 13.51
N GLN A 373 -6.89 -8.11 14.04
CA GLN A 373 -7.50 -6.82 13.72
C GLN A 373 -6.56 -5.64 14.05
N ALA A 374 -5.78 -5.76 15.13
CA ALA A 374 -4.79 -4.74 15.49
C ALA A 374 -3.78 -4.45 14.39
N LEU A 375 -3.53 -5.38 13.45
CA LEU A 375 -2.57 -5.24 12.35
C LEU A 375 -3.20 -4.76 11.03
N GLN A 376 -4.48 -4.44 10.99
CA GLN A 376 -5.14 -3.89 9.81
C GLN A 376 -4.55 -2.52 9.40
N THR A 377 -4.97 -2.01 8.25
CA THR A 377 -4.52 -0.69 7.76
C THR A 377 -5.10 0.46 8.60
N PRO A 378 -4.57 1.68 8.51
CA PRO A 378 -4.77 2.74 9.50
C PRO A 378 -6.20 2.98 9.97
N GLU A 379 -7.18 2.97 9.12
CA GLU A 379 -8.56 3.30 9.50
C GLU A 379 -9.18 2.29 10.49
N LYS A 380 -8.82 1.01 10.38
CA LYS A 380 -9.26 -0.08 11.28
C LYS A 380 -8.14 -0.61 12.16
N ALA A 381 -6.95 -0.05 12.03
CA ALA A 381 -5.78 -0.47 12.78
C ALA A 381 -5.93 -0.32 14.30
N GLY A 382 -5.32 -1.22 15.03
CA GLY A 382 -5.10 -1.01 16.46
C GLY A 382 -4.20 0.21 16.70
N GLU A 383 -4.46 0.93 17.79
CA GLU A 383 -3.62 2.05 18.22
C GLU A 383 -2.18 1.58 18.46
N LEU A 384 -1.20 2.34 17.94
CA LEU A 384 0.20 2.11 18.21
C LEU A 384 0.66 2.96 19.38
N SER A 385 1.09 2.33 20.47
CA SER A 385 1.68 2.98 21.62
C SER A 385 3.08 2.40 21.91
N GLU A 386 4.05 3.27 22.17
CA GLU A 386 5.41 2.84 22.48
C GLU A 386 5.51 2.26 23.89
N ILE A 387 6.36 1.25 24.05
CA ILE A 387 6.74 0.68 25.32
C ILE A 387 8.16 1.19 25.65
N ALA A 388 8.26 1.96 26.72
CA ALA A 388 9.55 2.57 27.11
C ALA A 388 10.55 1.52 27.62
N ASN A 389 11.82 1.67 27.18
CA ASN A 389 12.94 0.83 27.59
C ASN A 389 14.21 1.68 27.77
N ASP A 390 15.27 1.09 28.35
CA ASP A 390 16.54 1.75 28.64
C ASP A 390 17.54 1.75 27.45
N ARG A 391 17.13 1.26 26.27
CA ARG A 391 17.94 1.16 25.04
C ARG A 391 17.18 1.68 23.80
N PRO A 392 16.52 2.84 23.86
CA PRO A 392 15.62 3.29 22.80
C PRO A 392 16.32 3.47 21.45
N GLU A 393 17.62 3.79 21.42
CA GLU A 393 18.40 3.93 20.20
C GLU A 393 18.59 2.61 19.42
N SER A 394 18.52 1.47 20.13
CA SER A 394 18.72 0.14 19.53
C SER A 394 17.46 -0.70 19.54
N VAL A 395 16.61 -0.54 20.55
CA VAL A 395 15.41 -1.37 20.73
C VAL A 395 14.16 -0.53 20.52
N TRP A 396 13.38 -0.91 19.51
CA TRP A 396 12.04 -0.38 19.32
C TRP A 396 11.01 -1.38 19.82
N SER A 397 10.24 -0.98 20.81
CA SER A 397 9.19 -1.77 21.43
C SER A 397 7.90 -0.98 21.44
N PHE A 398 6.81 -1.63 21.01
CA PHE A 398 5.51 -0.99 20.93
C PHE A 398 4.38 -2.00 21.03
N ARG A 399 3.20 -1.47 21.26
CA ARG A 399 1.94 -2.19 21.38
C ARG A 399 1.00 -1.73 20.27
N ARG A 400 0.28 -2.67 19.67
CA ARG A 400 -0.85 -2.42 18.79
C ARG A 400 -2.09 -2.93 19.51
N THR A 401 -2.99 -2.03 19.89
CA THR A 401 -4.19 -2.37 20.65
C THR A 401 -5.40 -2.24 19.75
N GLY A 402 -5.96 -3.35 19.31
CA GLY A 402 -7.21 -3.45 18.57
C GLY A 402 -8.42 -3.52 19.52
N THR A 403 -9.60 -3.71 18.94
CA THR A 403 -10.85 -3.89 19.71
C THR A 403 -10.98 -5.30 20.28
N GLU A 404 -10.38 -6.30 19.64
CA GLU A 404 -10.52 -7.71 19.98
C GLU A 404 -9.19 -8.36 20.36
N ASP A 405 -8.07 -7.76 20.01
CA ASP A 405 -6.74 -8.32 20.17
C ASP A 405 -5.67 -7.25 20.52
N GLU A 406 -4.53 -7.72 20.89
CA GLU A 406 -3.37 -6.89 21.24
C GLU A 406 -2.08 -7.57 20.79
N ILE A 407 -1.24 -6.81 20.11
CA ILE A 407 0.08 -7.23 19.67
C ILE A 407 1.14 -6.45 20.45
N VAL A 408 2.15 -7.15 20.96
CA VAL A 408 3.36 -6.52 21.52
C VAL A 408 4.54 -6.92 20.65
N ALA A 409 5.26 -5.93 20.13
CA ALA A 409 6.39 -6.13 19.25
C ALA A 409 7.66 -5.49 19.85
N VAL A 410 8.78 -6.22 19.80
CA VAL A 410 10.08 -5.80 20.29
C VAL A 410 11.11 -6.12 19.22
N PHE A 411 11.84 -5.11 18.75
CA PHE A 411 12.85 -5.23 17.71
C PHE A 411 14.20 -4.70 18.21
N ASN A 412 15.21 -5.54 18.17
CA ASN A 412 16.59 -5.05 18.23
C ASN A 412 17.01 -4.64 16.81
N LEU A 413 17.05 -3.33 16.58
CA LEU A 413 17.40 -2.71 15.30
C LEU A 413 18.89 -2.34 15.26
N SER A 414 19.73 -3.24 15.77
CA SER A 414 21.18 -3.09 15.76
C SER A 414 21.89 -4.42 15.49
N ASN A 415 23.12 -4.34 15.02
CA ASN A 415 24.01 -5.50 14.78
C ASN A 415 24.71 -6.02 16.03
N LYS A 416 24.21 -5.67 17.22
CA LYS A 416 24.77 -6.08 18.52
C LYS A 416 23.71 -6.75 19.37
N ALA A 417 24.12 -7.71 20.19
CA ALA A 417 23.25 -8.21 21.24
C ALA A 417 23.00 -7.12 22.29
N VAL A 418 21.77 -7.00 22.74
CA VAL A 418 21.31 -5.96 23.68
C VAL A 418 20.46 -6.60 24.77
N ALA A 419 20.78 -6.27 26.03
CA ALA A 419 19.88 -6.48 27.15
C ALA A 419 19.06 -5.19 27.34
N ALA A 420 17.76 -5.26 27.17
CA ALA A 420 16.85 -4.14 27.35
C ALA A 420 16.00 -4.32 28.60
N THR A 421 15.90 -3.24 29.40
CA THR A 421 15.04 -3.17 30.58
C THR A 421 13.83 -2.31 30.27
N PHE A 422 12.64 -2.87 30.46
CA PHE A 422 11.37 -2.20 30.22
C PHE A 422 10.78 -1.64 31.51
N HIS A 423 10.01 -0.55 31.39
CA HIS A 423 9.37 0.06 32.55
C HIS A 423 8.16 -0.75 33.06
N GLU A 424 7.70 -1.73 32.30
CA GLU A 424 6.63 -2.66 32.66
C GLU A 424 7.01 -4.10 32.26
N GLU A 425 6.28 -5.09 32.77
CA GLU A 425 6.43 -6.47 32.30
C GLU A 425 5.84 -6.61 30.90
N ILE A 426 6.63 -7.11 29.94
CA ILE A 426 6.20 -7.37 28.57
C ILE A 426 6.41 -8.84 28.17
N PRO A 427 5.49 -9.39 27.40
CA PRO A 427 4.26 -8.78 26.88
C PRO A 427 3.14 -8.58 27.93
N GLY A 428 3.31 -9.05 29.15
CA GLY A 428 2.32 -9.11 30.19
C GLY A 428 1.77 -10.54 30.39
N LYS A 429 0.53 -10.66 30.84
CA LYS A 429 -0.11 -11.96 31.12
C LYS A 429 -0.98 -12.43 29.98
N LYS A 430 -1.02 -13.75 29.75
CA LYS A 430 -1.88 -14.42 28.75
C LYS A 430 -1.54 -14.07 27.30
N PHE A 431 -0.27 -13.85 27.01
CA PHE A 431 0.22 -13.69 25.65
C PHE A 431 0.81 -15.01 25.11
N PHE A 432 0.80 -15.10 23.78
CA PHE A 432 1.45 -16.16 23.02
C PHE A 432 2.56 -15.58 22.16
N SER A 433 3.58 -16.37 21.88
CA SER A 433 4.70 -15.98 21.01
C SER A 433 4.37 -16.29 19.55
N PHE A 434 4.63 -15.34 18.66
CA PHE A 434 4.67 -15.60 17.22
C PHE A 434 6.07 -16.18 16.86
N PRO A 435 6.19 -17.19 15.98
CA PRO A 435 5.10 -17.80 15.18
C PRO A 435 4.54 -19.12 15.77
N ASP A 436 5.01 -19.60 16.91
CA ASP A 436 4.73 -20.94 17.41
C ASP A 436 3.56 -21.04 18.38
N SER A 437 2.96 -19.90 18.73
CA SER A 437 1.85 -19.80 19.69
C SER A 437 2.15 -20.39 21.08
N SER A 438 3.43 -20.45 21.47
CA SER A 438 3.82 -20.86 22.82
C SER A 438 3.40 -19.80 23.85
N THR A 439 2.94 -20.25 25.03
CA THR A 439 2.60 -19.36 26.14
C THR A 439 3.86 -18.68 26.66
N VAL A 440 3.78 -17.37 26.87
CA VAL A 440 4.91 -16.57 27.38
C VAL A 440 4.61 -16.02 28.77
N THR A 441 5.68 -15.82 29.53
CA THR A 441 5.67 -15.10 30.80
C THR A 441 6.27 -13.74 30.60
N GLY A 442 5.59 -12.70 31.09
CA GLY A 442 6.10 -11.33 31.01
C GLY A 442 7.43 -11.18 31.78
N THR A 443 8.29 -10.34 31.27
CA THR A 443 9.57 -9.97 31.85
C THR A 443 9.83 -8.48 31.73
N GLN A 444 10.58 -7.93 32.68
CA GLN A 444 11.07 -6.56 32.60
C GLN A 444 12.45 -6.48 31.92
N VAL A 445 13.17 -7.60 31.81
CA VAL A 445 14.48 -7.63 31.15
C VAL A 445 14.43 -8.66 30.03
N MET A 446 14.87 -8.26 28.84
CA MET A 446 14.90 -9.12 27.67
C MET A 446 16.27 -9.07 27.00
N GLU A 447 16.87 -10.24 26.83
CA GLU A 447 18.05 -10.41 25.99
C GLU A 447 17.60 -10.56 24.54
N LEU A 448 18.19 -9.77 23.65
CA LEU A 448 17.96 -9.77 22.22
C LEU A 448 19.29 -9.90 21.47
N GLY A 449 19.39 -10.92 20.63
CA GLY A 449 20.51 -11.04 19.69
C GLY A 449 20.54 -9.91 18.65
N PRO A 450 21.60 -9.81 17.84
CA PRO A 450 21.64 -8.87 16.72
C PRO A 450 20.44 -9.08 15.78
N TRP A 451 19.74 -8.01 15.44
CA TRP A 451 18.57 -8.05 14.54
C TRP A 451 17.46 -9.02 14.98
N GLU A 452 17.45 -9.43 16.24
CA GLU A 452 16.37 -10.28 16.77
C GLU A 452 15.12 -9.47 17.02
N TYR A 453 13.98 -10.07 16.70
CA TYR A 453 12.67 -9.52 17.04
C TYR A 453 11.82 -10.56 17.77
N LYS A 454 10.91 -10.06 18.59
CA LYS A 454 9.89 -10.87 19.28
C LYS A 454 8.53 -10.21 19.10
N ILE A 455 7.56 -11.01 18.70
CA ILE A 455 6.19 -10.56 18.51
C ILE A 455 5.31 -11.47 19.37
N TYR A 456 4.42 -10.85 20.12
CA TYR A 456 3.51 -11.51 21.03
C TYR A 456 2.08 -11.05 20.76
N PHE A 457 1.11 -11.92 21.03
CA PHE A 457 -0.31 -11.63 20.76
C PHE A 457 -1.22 -12.25 21.81
N LYS A 458 -2.40 -11.67 21.98
CA LYS A 458 -3.50 -12.21 22.79
C LYS A 458 -4.84 -11.85 22.19
#